data_00ea1c87687ad988e5e8878eb6bcffba
#
_entry.id   00ea1c87687ad988e5e8878eb6bcffba
#
_cell.length_a   1.000
_cell.length_b   1.000
_cell.length_c   1.000
_cell.angle_alpha   90.00
_cell.angle_beta   90.00
_cell.angle_gamma   90.00
#
_symmetry.space_group_name_H-M   'P 1'
#
loop_
_entity.id
_entity.type
_entity.pdbx_description
1 polymer ?
#
loop_
_entity_poly.entity_id
_entity_poly.type
_entity_poly.pdbx_seq_one_letter_code
_entity_poly.pdbx_strand_id
1 'polypeptide(L)'
;MQLRFNLLTEKLEDLTKKFLVLSNVKRLKLLLLLNKTSPASAAQIHKFAKKDGIYTNRETTYRALEKLVKIKLVSKTYDEEKKELVYSVKNENNT
;
A
#
# COMPACT_ATOMS: atom_id res chain seq x y z
N MET A 1 -13.75 -6.50 30.85
CA MET A 1 -14.53 -7.01 29.74
C MET A 1 -14.81 -5.99 28.65
N GLN A 2 -15.14 -4.76 29.02
CA GLN A 2 -15.37 -3.72 28.02
C GLN A 2 -14.14 -3.36 27.21
N LEU A 3 -12.97 -3.37 27.84
CA LEU A 3 -11.70 -3.13 27.14
C LEU A 3 -11.45 -4.17 26.08
N ARG A 4 -11.73 -5.44 26.41
CA ARG A 4 -11.54 -6.53 25.48
C ARG A 4 -12.50 -6.42 24.28
N PHE A 5 -13.73 -6.05 24.56
CA PHE A 5 -14.74 -5.84 23.52
C PHE A 5 -14.34 -4.69 22.59
N ASN A 6 -13.85 -3.59 23.17
CA ASN A 6 -13.42 -2.44 22.39
C ASN A 6 -12.25 -2.77 21.49
N LEU A 7 -11.29 -3.57 21.99
CA LEU A 7 -10.15 -4.00 21.19
C LEU A 7 -10.59 -4.86 20.01
N LEU A 8 -11.54 -5.78 20.23
CA LEU A 8 -12.09 -6.60 19.16
C LEU A 8 -12.80 -5.76 18.11
N THR A 9 -13.58 -4.77 18.55
CA THR A 9 -14.28 -3.87 17.64
C THR A 9 -13.30 -3.08 16.80
N GLU A 10 -12.25 -2.55 17.40
CA GLU A 10 -11.20 -1.81 16.68
C GLU A 10 -10.49 -2.70 15.64
N LYS A 11 -10.18 -3.93 16.00
CA LYS A 11 -9.56 -4.87 15.08
C LYS A 11 -10.47 -5.21 13.91
N LEU A 12 -11.76 -5.38 14.18
CA LEU A 12 -12.73 -5.67 13.12
C LEU A 12 -12.88 -4.47 12.18
N GLU A 13 -12.91 -3.26 12.72
CA GLU A 13 -12.98 -2.05 11.90
C GLU A 13 -11.74 -1.91 11.04
N ASP A 14 -10.56 -2.17 11.59
CA ASP A 14 -9.30 -2.11 10.85
C ASP A 14 -9.29 -3.14 9.72
N LEU A 15 -9.71 -4.36 10.01
CA LEU A 15 -9.81 -5.42 9.00
C LEU A 15 -10.79 -5.04 7.90
N THR A 16 -11.92 -4.45 8.27
CA THR A 16 -12.92 -4.00 7.31
C THR A 16 -12.34 -2.97 6.35
N LYS A 17 -11.60 -1.99 6.89
CA LYS A 17 -10.95 -0.96 6.08
C LYS A 17 -9.96 -1.59 5.10
N LYS A 18 -9.12 -2.51 5.57
CA LYS A 18 -8.17 -3.22 4.71
C LYS A 18 -8.90 -4.02 3.64
N PHE A 19 -9.97 -4.71 4.03
CA PHE A 19 -10.77 -5.50 3.11
C PHE A 19 -11.36 -4.65 1.99
N LEU A 20 -11.91 -3.48 2.34
CA LEU A 20 -12.49 -2.58 1.35
C LEU A 20 -11.45 -2.07 0.36
N VAL A 21 -10.26 -1.73 0.83
CA VAL A 21 -9.19 -1.29 -0.07
C VAL A 21 -8.73 -2.43 -0.97
N LEU A 22 -8.55 -3.62 -0.41
CA LEU A 22 -8.04 -4.78 -1.15
C LEU A 22 -9.10 -5.49 -2.00
N SER A 23 -10.39 -5.16 -1.81
CA SER A 23 -11.43 -5.69 -2.67
C SER A 23 -11.35 -5.16 -4.10
N ASN A 24 -10.62 -4.08 -4.30
CA ASN A 24 -10.34 -3.56 -5.64
C ASN A 24 -9.18 -4.36 -6.24
N VAL A 25 -9.46 -5.09 -7.32
CA VAL A 25 -8.49 -5.99 -7.95
C VAL A 25 -7.23 -5.24 -8.38
N LYS A 26 -7.38 -4.03 -8.91
CA LYS A 26 -6.23 -3.25 -9.37
C LYS A 26 -5.33 -2.84 -8.22
N ARG A 27 -5.91 -2.46 -7.06
CA ARG A 27 -5.11 -2.13 -5.88
C ARG A 27 -4.37 -3.36 -5.36
N LEU A 28 -5.02 -4.52 -5.39
CA LEU A 28 -4.36 -5.76 -5.00
C LEU A 28 -3.20 -6.08 -5.92
N LYS A 29 -3.40 -5.94 -7.24
CA LYS A 29 -2.32 -6.12 -8.20
C LYS A 29 -1.17 -5.15 -7.98
N LEU A 30 -1.48 -3.91 -7.61
CA LEU A 30 -0.46 -2.92 -7.29
C LEU A 30 0.34 -3.33 -6.06
N LEU A 31 -0.32 -3.85 -5.03
CA LEU A 31 0.35 -4.34 -3.83
C LEU A 31 1.29 -5.50 -4.17
N LEU A 32 0.85 -6.43 -5.00
CA LEU A 32 1.68 -7.55 -5.45
C LEU A 32 2.88 -7.06 -6.26
N LEU A 33 2.68 -6.06 -7.12
CA LEU A 33 3.76 -5.44 -7.87
C LEU A 33 4.79 -4.82 -6.94
N LEU A 34 4.34 -4.08 -5.93
CA LEU A 34 5.22 -3.49 -4.93
C LEU A 34 6.03 -4.54 -4.18
N ASN A 35 5.40 -5.67 -3.88
CA ASN A 35 6.10 -6.75 -3.19
C ASN A 35 7.29 -7.27 -3.98
N LYS A 36 7.23 -7.19 -5.30
CA LYS A 36 8.34 -7.60 -6.17
C LYS A 36 9.38 -6.51 -6.38
N THR A 37 8.97 -5.24 -6.37
CA THR A 37 9.84 -4.13 -6.77
C THR A 37 10.29 -3.26 -5.61
N SER A 38 9.71 -3.45 -4.43
CA SER A 38 9.99 -2.64 -3.24
C SER A 38 11.48 -2.72 -2.83
N PRO A 39 12.09 -1.64 -2.37
CA PRO A 39 11.55 -0.28 -2.36
C PRO A 39 11.64 0.40 -3.73
N ALA A 40 10.66 1.24 -4.04
CA ALA A 40 10.62 1.92 -5.33
C ALA A 40 9.93 3.29 -5.20
N SER A 41 10.31 4.22 -6.05
CA SER A 41 9.67 5.53 -6.09
C SER A 41 8.28 5.43 -6.74
N ALA A 42 7.44 6.43 -6.50
CA ALA A 42 6.12 6.46 -7.13
C ALA A 42 6.22 6.44 -8.66
N ALA A 43 7.20 7.13 -9.21
CA ALA A 43 7.41 7.16 -10.67
C ALA A 43 7.77 5.78 -11.21
N GLN A 44 8.65 5.06 -10.53
CA GLN A 44 9.03 3.70 -10.91
C GLN A 44 7.84 2.75 -10.82
N ILE A 45 7.08 2.86 -9.74
CA ILE A 45 5.89 2.01 -9.55
C ILE A 45 4.88 2.26 -10.67
N HIS A 46 4.65 3.53 -11.00
CA HIS A 46 3.73 3.85 -12.10
C HIS A 46 4.21 3.29 -13.43
N LYS A 47 5.51 3.37 -13.68
CA LYS A 47 6.09 2.82 -14.91
C LYS A 47 5.80 1.33 -15.04
N PHE A 48 5.99 0.58 -13.97
CA PHE A 48 5.69 -0.85 -13.95
C PHE A 48 4.19 -1.13 -14.01
N ALA A 49 3.39 -0.34 -13.29
CA ALA A 49 1.94 -0.50 -13.30
C ALA A 49 1.36 -0.26 -14.70
N LYS A 50 1.89 0.72 -15.41
CA LYS A 50 1.47 1.00 -16.78
C LYS A 50 1.89 -0.12 -17.72
N LYS A 51 3.10 -0.62 -17.58
CA LYS A 51 3.61 -1.74 -18.39
C LYS A 51 2.77 -2.99 -18.19
N ASP A 52 2.34 -3.26 -16.95
CA ASP A 52 1.56 -4.44 -16.63
C ASP A 52 0.06 -4.24 -16.85
N GLY A 53 -0.33 -3.08 -17.36
CA GLY A 53 -1.73 -2.79 -17.67
C GLY A 53 -2.62 -2.60 -16.45
N ILE A 54 -2.03 -2.30 -15.28
CA ILE A 54 -2.80 -2.09 -14.06
C ILE A 54 -3.43 -0.70 -14.05
N TYR A 55 -2.61 0.32 -14.28
CA TYR A 55 -3.07 1.71 -14.34
C TYR A 55 -2.37 2.42 -15.50
N THR A 56 -3.11 3.24 -16.20
CA THR A 56 -2.55 4.08 -17.28
C THR A 56 -2.30 5.51 -16.84
N ASN A 57 -3.04 5.96 -15.84
CA ASN A 57 -2.99 7.34 -15.36
C ASN A 57 -2.13 7.41 -14.10
N ARG A 58 -1.16 8.33 -14.10
CA ARG A 58 -0.23 8.53 -12.97
C ARG A 58 -0.97 8.87 -11.68
N GLU A 59 -1.96 9.75 -11.76
CA GLU A 59 -2.72 10.15 -10.57
C GLU A 59 -3.46 8.97 -9.96
N THR A 60 -4.01 8.09 -10.79
CA THR A 60 -4.72 6.90 -10.31
C THR A 60 -3.77 5.98 -9.57
N THR A 61 -2.57 5.78 -10.11
CA THR A 61 -1.53 5.00 -9.42
C THR A 61 -1.20 5.62 -8.07
N TYR A 62 -1.00 6.92 -8.04
CA TYR A 62 -0.60 7.62 -6.80
C TYR A 62 -1.70 7.57 -5.76
N ARG A 63 -2.95 7.72 -6.16
CA ARG A 63 -4.08 7.58 -5.23
C ARG A 63 -4.18 6.18 -4.66
N ALA A 64 -3.94 5.17 -5.48
CA ALA A 64 -3.94 3.78 -5.03
C ALA A 64 -2.82 3.54 -4.02
N LEU A 65 -1.62 4.07 -4.29
CA LEU A 65 -0.50 3.98 -3.35
C LEU A 65 -0.84 4.61 -2.01
N GLU A 66 -1.42 5.81 -2.04
CA GLU A 66 -1.78 6.51 -0.80
C GLU A 66 -2.84 5.75 0.00
N LYS A 67 -3.77 5.09 -0.66
CA LYS A 67 -4.74 4.24 0.03
C LYS A 67 -4.06 3.06 0.72
N LEU A 68 -3.07 2.44 0.07
CA LEU A 68 -2.31 1.34 0.66
C LEU A 68 -1.46 1.81 1.84
N VAL A 69 -0.90 3.02 1.76
CA VAL A 69 -0.16 3.63 2.86
C VAL A 69 -1.10 3.89 4.04
N LYS A 70 -2.28 4.41 3.76
CA LYS A 70 -3.25 4.76 4.79
C LYS A 70 -3.69 3.56 5.63
N ILE A 71 -3.81 2.38 5.00
CA ILE A 71 -4.17 1.15 5.72
C ILE A 71 -2.94 0.42 6.27
N LYS A 72 -1.77 1.04 6.16
CA LYS A 72 -0.51 0.57 6.75
C LYS A 72 0.02 -0.75 6.17
N LEU A 73 -0.34 -1.06 4.94
CA LEU A 73 0.26 -2.19 4.21
C LEU A 73 1.49 -1.76 3.43
N VAL A 74 1.62 -0.49 3.16
CA VAL A 74 2.75 0.09 2.45
C VAL A 74 3.29 1.23 3.30
N SER A 75 4.61 1.34 3.39
CA SER A 75 5.27 2.47 4.05
C SER A 75 5.84 3.41 3.01
N LYS A 76 5.89 4.68 3.37
CA LYS A 76 6.43 5.73 2.53
C LYS A 76 7.56 6.41 3.30
N THR A 77 8.78 6.37 2.76
CA THR A 77 9.94 6.96 3.39
C THR A 77 10.70 7.80 2.38
N TYR A 78 11.47 8.76 2.89
CA TYR A 78 12.30 9.61 2.04
C TYR A 78 13.70 9.00 1.91
N ASP A 79 14.12 8.76 0.68
CA ASP A 79 15.48 8.29 0.38
C ASP A 79 16.38 9.52 0.18
N GLU A 80 17.23 9.79 1.14
CA GLU A 80 18.10 10.95 1.12
C GLU A 80 19.16 10.91 0.03
N GLU A 81 19.62 9.73 -0.34
CA GLU A 81 20.60 9.57 -1.41
C GLU A 81 19.99 9.93 -2.76
N LYS A 82 18.81 9.42 -3.03
CA LYS A 82 18.12 9.68 -4.30
C LYS A 82 17.26 10.93 -4.26
N LYS A 83 17.07 11.50 -3.06
CA LYS A 83 16.25 12.70 -2.84
C LYS A 83 14.84 12.54 -3.36
N GLU A 84 14.22 11.39 -3.07
CA GLU A 84 12.87 11.09 -3.47
C GLU A 84 12.15 10.21 -2.45
N LEU A 85 10.83 10.24 -2.51
CA LEU A 85 10.01 9.36 -1.68
C LEU A 85 9.99 7.96 -2.30
N VAL A 86 10.16 6.94 -1.46
CA VAL A 86 10.09 5.55 -1.87
C VAL A 86 9.03 4.81 -1.08
N TYR A 87 8.43 3.82 -1.71
CA TYR A 87 7.37 3.01 -1.14
C TYR A 87 7.86 1.59 -0.97
N SER A 88 7.51 0.98 0.16
CA SER A 88 7.89 -0.39 0.48
C SER A 88 6.71 -1.11 1.09
N VAL A 89 6.59 -2.41 0.80
CA VAL A 89 5.59 -3.24 1.46
C VAL A 89 6.05 -3.46 2.91
N LYS A 90 5.14 -3.24 3.84
CA LYS A 90 5.42 -3.53 5.24
C LYS A 90 5.45 -5.02 5.47
N ASN A 91 6.53 -5.47 6.09
CA ASN A 91 6.68 -6.87 6.45
C ASN A 91 6.51 -7.01 7.96
N GLU A 92 5.32 -7.41 8.39
CA GLU A 92 5.00 -7.55 9.80
C GLU A 92 5.75 -8.71 10.46
N ASN A 93 6.31 -9.61 9.66
CA ASN A 93 7.03 -10.77 10.16
C ASN A 93 8.46 -10.47 10.56
N ASN A 94 8.93 -9.26 10.30
CA ASN A 94 10.31 -8.84 10.60
C ASN A 94 10.43 -8.03 11.87
N THR A 95 9.51 -8.18 12.76
CA THR A 95 9.60 -7.52 14.06
C THR A 95 10.50 -8.25 15.02
#